data_0377afb6e767fed3e97b6b821cdc04d6
#
_entry.id   0377afb6e767fed3e97b6b821cdc04d6
#
_cell.length_a   1.000
_cell.length_b   1.000
_cell.length_c   1.000
_cell.angle_alpha   90.00
_cell.angle_beta   90.00
_cell.angle_gamma   90.00
#
_symmetry.space_group_name_H-M   'P 1'
#
loop_
_entity.id
_entity.type
_entity.pdbx_description
1 polymer ?
#
loop_
_entity_poly.entity_id
_entity_poly.type
_entity_poly.pdbx_seq_one_letter_code
_entity_poly.pdbx_strand_id
1 'polypeptide(L)'
;MLYDTDNATKEFLDKLSKIDKKITVVFYGDHLPGLYPQSAFKDHPENQYLTDYFIWSNYETPKLNYPLVNSSDFSALLLEQTNSKVSPYYALLTEVLHKASVDKKALDSSAQEIADDLKLIEYDMVGGKGYLSKDFFAVPAK
;
A
#
# COMPACT_ATOMS: atom_id res chain seq x y z
N MET A 1 10.67 19.78 15.39
CA MET A 1 9.53 18.84 15.18
C MET A 1 9.82 17.83 14.06
N LEU A 2 9.98 18.18 12.78
CA LEU A 2 10.35 17.20 11.73
C LEU A 2 11.70 16.52 12.00
N TYR A 3 12.71 17.26 12.41
CA TYR A 3 14.03 16.75 12.78
C TYR A 3 13.98 15.73 13.93
N ASP A 4 13.12 15.93 14.90
CA ASP A 4 12.98 15.02 16.06
C ASP A 4 12.31 13.71 15.63
N THR A 5 11.31 13.79 14.72
CA THR A 5 10.65 12.61 14.15
C THR A 5 11.61 11.80 13.30
N ASP A 6 12.45 12.47 12.51
CA ASP A 6 13.46 11.84 11.67
C ASP A 6 14.49 11.08 12.51
N ASN A 7 14.99 11.70 13.58
CA ASN A 7 15.93 11.05 14.49
C ASN A 7 15.28 9.86 15.22
N ALA A 8 14.05 10.02 15.71
CA ALA A 8 13.33 8.94 16.37
C ALA A 8 13.07 7.76 15.43
N THR A 9 12.70 8.04 14.18
CA THR A 9 12.52 7.01 13.14
C THR A 9 13.82 6.28 12.85
N LYS A 10 14.92 7.02 12.68
CA LYS A 10 16.25 6.43 12.48
C LYS A 10 16.65 5.52 13.65
N GLU A 11 16.55 6.01 14.88
CA GLU A 11 16.88 5.21 16.08
C GLU A 11 16.00 3.95 16.18
N PHE A 12 14.74 4.05 15.81
CA PHE A 12 13.82 2.91 15.79
C PHE A 12 14.29 1.85 14.78
N LEU A 13 14.58 2.26 13.53
CA LEU A 13 15.06 1.34 12.49
C LEU A 13 16.44 0.77 12.84
N ASP A 14 17.34 1.55 13.44
CA ASP A 14 18.64 1.09 13.93
C ASP A 14 18.51 0.03 15.05
N LYS A 15 17.47 0.11 15.87
CA LYS A 15 17.16 -0.93 16.87
C LYS A 15 16.62 -2.19 16.19
N LEU A 16 15.71 -2.05 15.23
CA LEU A 16 15.14 -3.17 14.48
C LEU A 16 16.20 -3.91 13.66
N SER A 17 17.20 -3.20 13.12
CA SER A 17 18.27 -3.81 12.33
C SER A 17 19.13 -4.81 13.12
N LYS A 18 19.14 -4.70 14.47
CA LYS A 18 19.89 -5.58 15.38
C LYS A 18 19.13 -6.82 15.81
N ILE A 19 17.87 -6.93 15.44
CA ILE A 19 17.01 -8.07 15.80
C ILE A 19 17.26 -9.20 14.81
N ASP A 20 17.56 -10.40 15.32
CA ASP A 20 17.75 -11.62 14.53
C ASP A 20 16.43 -12.25 14.11
N LYS A 21 15.61 -11.45 13.41
CA LYS A 21 14.36 -11.87 12.73
C LYS A 21 14.16 -10.98 11.52
N LYS A 22 13.60 -11.52 10.47
CA LYS A 22 13.20 -10.72 9.31
C LYS A 22 12.08 -9.75 9.68
N ILE A 23 12.36 -8.47 9.56
CA ILE A 23 11.40 -7.40 9.87
C ILE A 23 11.31 -6.48 8.67
N THR A 24 10.10 -6.17 8.27
CA THR A 24 9.79 -5.15 7.26
C THR A 24 8.84 -4.13 7.86
N VAL A 25 9.09 -2.86 7.61
CA VAL A 25 8.31 -1.71 8.09
C VAL A 25 7.83 -0.93 6.88
N VAL A 26 6.54 -0.66 6.83
CA VAL A 26 5.95 0.38 5.97
C VAL A 26 5.75 1.62 6.82
N PHE A 27 6.36 2.71 6.42
CA PHE A 27 6.21 4.02 7.04
C PHE A 27 5.53 4.96 6.07
N TYR A 28 4.51 5.67 6.50
CA TYR A 28 3.77 6.61 5.65
C TYR A 28 3.14 7.72 6.49
N GLY A 29 2.92 8.87 5.86
CA GLY A 29 2.10 9.94 6.44
C GLY A 29 0.62 9.64 6.19
N ASP A 30 -0.21 9.81 7.20
CA ASP A 30 -1.66 9.65 7.10
C ASP A 30 -2.32 10.89 6.46
N HIS A 31 -1.78 12.07 6.70
CA HIS A 31 -2.20 13.33 6.10
C HIS A 31 -1.11 14.39 6.26
N LEU A 32 -1.23 15.48 5.49
CA LEU A 32 -0.38 16.66 5.68
C LEU A 32 -0.76 17.40 6.98
N PRO A 33 0.21 18.06 7.64
CA PRO A 33 -0.09 18.95 8.78
C PRO A 33 -1.11 20.03 8.39
N GLY A 34 -2.09 20.29 9.25
CA GLY A 34 -3.11 21.31 9.05
C GLY A 34 -2.62 22.77 9.08
N LEU A 35 -1.31 22.99 8.88
CA LEU A 35 -0.65 24.29 8.91
C LEU A 35 -0.60 24.99 7.54
N TYR A 36 -0.91 24.29 6.47
CA TYR A 36 -0.88 24.84 5.13
C TYR A 36 -2.13 25.67 4.85
N PRO A 37 -1.97 26.94 4.40
CA PRO A 37 -3.11 27.72 3.92
C PRO A 37 -3.66 27.10 2.65
N GLN A 38 -4.99 27.20 2.44
CA GLN A 38 -5.66 26.63 1.28
C GLN A 38 -5.09 27.13 -0.07
N SER A 39 -4.50 28.34 -0.07
CA SER A 39 -3.81 28.90 -1.23
C SER A 39 -2.53 28.16 -1.62
N ALA A 40 -1.93 27.37 -0.72
CA ALA A 40 -0.71 26.61 -1.01
C ALA A 40 -0.94 25.51 -2.08
N PHE A 41 -2.18 25.08 -2.25
CA PHE A 41 -2.56 24.01 -3.18
C PHE A 41 -3.35 24.52 -4.39
N LYS A 42 -3.38 25.86 -4.63
CA LYS A 42 -4.21 26.47 -5.67
C LYS A 42 -3.90 25.94 -7.07
N ASP A 43 -2.61 25.77 -7.38
CA ASP A 43 -2.16 25.35 -8.70
C ASP A 43 -2.10 23.80 -8.84
N HIS A 44 -2.03 23.08 -7.73
CA HIS A 44 -1.96 21.62 -7.64
C HIS A 44 -2.81 21.12 -6.46
N PRO A 45 -4.16 21.10 -6.60
CA PRO A 45 -5.07 20.71 -5.52
C PRO A 45 -4.85 19.29 -5.03
N GLU A 46 -4.37 18.38 -5.89
CA GLU A 46 -4.05 17.01 -5.58
C GLU A 46 -2.96 16.88 -4.49
N ASN A 47 -2.02 17.84 -4.43
CA ASN A 47 -0.91 17.79 -3.49
C ASN A 47 -1.36 17.84 -2.01
N GLN A 48 -2.56 18.33 -1.73
CA GLN A 48 -3.10 18.33 -0.38
C GLN A 48 -3.36 16.93 0.19
N TYR A 49 -3.40 15.91 -0.68
CA TYR A 49 -3.65 14.51 -0.33
C TYR A 49 -2.39 13.64 -0.44
N LEU A 50 -1.26 14.23 -0.85
CA LEU A 50 -0.02 13.49 -1.02
C LEU A 50 0.81 13.53 0.26
N THR A 51 1.32 12.37 0.65
CA THR A 51 2.27 12.19 1.75
C THR A 51 3.38 11.26 1.32
N ASP A 52 4.52 11.36 1.98
CA ASP A 52 5.63 10.45 1.71
C ASP A 52 5.42 9.08 2.35
N TYR A 53 5.97 8.04 1.71
CA TYR A 53 6.07 6.72 2.29
C TYR A 53 7.42 6.08 1.95
N PHE A 54 7.81 5.09 2.75
CA PHE A 54 8.91 4.18 2.41
C PHE A 54 8.68 2.79 3.00
N ILE A 55 9.32 1.79 2.40
CA ILE A 55 9.41 0.44 2.94
C ILE A 55 10.87 0.15 3.30
N TRP A 56 11.09 -0.25 4.53
CA TRP A 56 12.39 -0.63 5.06
C TRP A 56 12.38 -2.08 5.51
N SER A 57 13.50 -2.79 5.28
CA SER A 57 13.69 -4.17 5.77
C SER A 57 15.09 -4.32 6.34
N ASN A 58 15.25 -5.13 7.40
CA ASN A 58 16.56 -5.49 7.96
C ASN A 58 17.21 -6.66 7.21
N TYR A 59 16.70 -7.04 6.05
CA TYR A 59 17.21 -8.08 5.15
C TYR A 59 17.02 -7.65 3.70
N GLU A 60 17.70 -8.33 2.77
CA GLU A 60 17.57 -8.02 1.34
C GLU A 60 16.15 -8.31 0.83
N THR A 61 15.59 -7.32 0.16
CA THR A 61 14.30 -7.38 -0.54
C THR A 61 14.44 -6.80 -1.95
N PRO A 62 13.58 -7.20 -2.90
CA PRO A 62 13.53 -6.55 -4.21
C PRO A 62 13.36 -5.04 -4.09
N LYS A 63 13.99 -4.30 -5.00
CA LYS A 63 13.76 -2.85 -5.11
C LYS A 63 12.59 -2.62 -6.04
N LEU A 64 11.42 -2.36 -5.48
CA LEU A 64 10.24 -1.98 -6.23
C LEU A 64 10.22 -0.46 -6.40
N ASN A 65 9.63 0.02 -7.50
CA ASN A 65 9.50 1.44 -7.81
C ASN A 65 8.04 1.78 -8.05
N TYR A 66 7.37 2.23 -7.01
CA TYR A 66 6.00 2.72 -7.03
C TYR A 66 5.99 4.17 -6.50
N PRO A 67 6.23 5.16 -7.37
CA PRO A 67 6.36 6.56 -6.94
C PRO A 67 5.05 7.16 -6.43
N LEU A 68 3.92 6.57 -6.78
CA LEU A 68 2.59 7.00 -6.35
C LEU A 68 1.71 5.78 -6.16
N VAL A 69 1.17 5.61 -4.95
CA VAL A 69 0.27 4.51 -4.57
C VAL A 69 -0.89 5.04 -3.74
N ASN A 70 -1.98 4.31 -3.70
CA ASN A 70 -3.05 4.55 -2.75
C ASN A 70 -2.70 3.91 -1.39
N SER A 71 -3.24 4.42 -0.30
CA SER A 71 -3.07 3.79 1.02
C SER A 71 -3.62 2.36 1.07
N SER A 72 -4.64 2.04 0.28
CA SER A 72 -5.16 0.67 0.10
C SER A 72 -4.16 -0.29 -0.56
N ASP A 73 -3.17 0.22 -1.31
CA ASP A 73 -2.18 -0.58 -2.01
C ASP A 73 -1.03 -1.06 -1.10
N PHE A 74 -0.84 -0.46 0.08
CA PHE A 74 0.30 -0.75 0.94
C PHE A 74 0.42 -2.22 1.36
N SER A 75 -0.69 -2.91 1.56
CA SER A 75 -0.67 -4.32 1.92
C SER A 75 -0.18 -5.20 0.76
N ALA A 76 -0.64 -4.95 -0.46
CA ALA A 76 -0.18 -5.65 -1.66
C ALA A 76 1.30 -5.35 -1.94
N LEU A 77 1.68 -4.07 -1.88
CA LEU A 77 3.05 -3.61 -2.07
C LEU A 77 4.02 -4.24 -1.05
N LEU A 78 3.62 -4.31 0.23
CA LEU A 78 4.41 -4.95 1.27
C LEU A 78 4.62 -6.45 0.99
N LEU A 79 3.56 -7.16 0.62
CA LEU A 79 3.61 -8.59 0.34
C LEU A 79 4.44 -8.90 -0.91
N GLU A 80 4.36 -8.06 -1.93
CA GLU A 80 5.21 -8.14 -3.12
C GLU A 80 6.68 -7.88 -2.76
N GLN A 81 6.98 -6.81 -2.02
CA GLN A 81 8.32 -6.44 -1.57
C GLN A 81 8.98 -7.57 -0.77
N THR A 82 8.22 -8.28 0.04
CA THR A 82 8.72 -9.38 0.87
C THR A 82 8.70 -10.74 0.16
N ASN A 83 8.24 -10.78 -1.09
CA ASN A 83 8.01 -12.02 -1.86
C ASN A 83 7.21 -13.05 -1.05
N SER A 84 6.15 -12.57 -0.41
CA SER A 84 5.31 -13.38 0.45
C SER A 84 4.32 -14.21 -0.37
N LYS A 85 4.06 -15.44 0.07
CA LYS A 85 2.97 -16.24 -0.46
C LYS A 85 1.64 -15.63 -0.05
N VAL A 86 0.74 -15.41 -0.99
CA VAL A 86 -0.51 -14.68 -0.77
C VAL A 86 -1.75 -15.51 -1.05
N SER A 87 -2.89 -15.10 -0.51
CA SER A 87 -4.20 -15.62 -0.87
C SER A 87 -4.66 -15.09 -2.23
N PRO A 88 -5.67 -15.70 -2.87
CA PRO A 88 -6.28 -15.17 -4.09
C PRO A 88 -6.74 -13.71 -3.94
N TYR A 89 -7.28 -13.32 -2.79
CA TYR A 89 -7.64 -11.93 -2.52
C TYR A 89 -6.44 -10.98 -2.61
N TYR A 90 -5.32 -11.31 -1.98
CA TYR A 90 -4.11 -10.50 -2.07
C TYR A 90 -3.43 -10.57 -3.43
N ALA A 91 -3.60 -11.64 -4.18
CA ALA A 91 -3.18 -11.69 -5.58
C ALA A 91 -3.97 -10.68 -6.42
N LEU A 92 -5.28 -10.57 -6.23
CA LEU A 92 -6.10 -9.54 -6.87
C LEU A 92 -5.66 -8.13 -6.47
N LEU A 93 -5.40 -7.87 -5.18
CA LEU A 93 -4.89 -6.56 -4.75
C LEU A 93 -3.53 -6.22 -5.42
N THR A 94 -2.69 -7.20 -5.66
CA THR A 94 -1.43 -7.01 -6.40
C THR A 94 -1.68 -6.66 -7.86
N GLU A 95 -2.65 -7.30 -8.52
CA GLU A 95 -3.06 -6.93 -9.88
C GLU A 95 -3.63 -5.50 -9.95
N VAL A 96 -4.40 -5.09 -8.92
CA VAL A 96 -4.89 -3.70 -8.81
C VAL A 96 -3.71 -2.73 -8.65
N LEU A 97 -2.75 -3.02 -7.79
CA LEU A 97 -1.54 -2.23 -7.64
C LEU A 97 -0.81 -2.05 -8.98
N HIS A 98 -0.67 -3.12 -9.77
CA HIS A 98 0.06 -3.09 -11.04
C HIS A 98 -0.68 -2.35 -12.15
N LYS A 99 -2.01 -2.49 -12.23
CA LYS A 99 -2.79 -2.12 -13.42
C LYS A 99 -3.81 -1.01 -13.17
N ALA A 100 -4.30 -0.84 -11.95
CA ALA A 100 -5.45 0.02 -11.65
C ALA A 100 -5.23 0.97 -10.47
N SER A 101 -3.98 1.16 -10.02
CA SER A 101 -3.67 2.11 -8.95
C SER A 101 -3.70 3.56 -9.44
N VAL A 102 -3.60 4.49 -8.50
CA VAL A 102 -3.77 5.96 -8.70
C VAL A 102 -2.75 6.61 -9.63
N ASP A 103 -1.63 5.96 -9.91
CA ASP A 103 -0.65 6.41 -10.90
C ASP A 103 -1.14 6.22 -12.35
N LYS A 104 -2.19 5.43 -12.57
CA LYS A 104 -2.81 5.19 -13.87
C LYS A 104 -3.83 6.28 -14.19
N LYS A 105 -3.54 7.09 -15.18
CA LYS A 105 -4.42 8.19 -15.59
C LYS A 105 -5.68 7.73 -16.34
N ALA A 106 -5.59 6.60 -17.04
CA ALA A 106 -6.69 5.96 -17.73
C ALA A 106 -6.51 4.46 -17.65
N LEU A 107 -7.57 3.75 -17.31
CA LEU A 107 -7.59 2.30 -17.29
C LEU A 107 -7.99 1.80 -18.67
N ASP A 108 -7.26 0.82 -19.19
CA ASP A 108 -7.75 0.03 -20.32
C ASP A 108 -8.87 -0.93 -19.87
N SER A 109 -9.48 -1.64 -20.81
CA SER A 109 -10.61 -2.54 -20.50
C SER A 109 -10.24 -3.64 -19.51
N SER A 110 -9.02 -4.17 -19.57
CA SER A 110 -8.55 -5.21 -18.64
C SER A 110 -8.33 -4.66 -17.23
N ALA A 111 -7.71 -3.49 -17.12
CA ALA A 111 -7.52 -2.83 -15.83
C ALA A 111 -8.85 -2.39 -15.20
N GLN A 112 -9.81 -1.94 -16.01
CA GLN A 112 -11.15 -1.61 -15.56
C GLN A 112 -11.89 -2.83 -15.01
N GLU A 113 -11.79 -3.98 -15.68
CA GLU A 113 -12.38 -5.24 -15.22
C GLU A 113 -11.81 -5.63 -13.84
N ILE A 114 -10.49 -5.57 -13.67
CA ILE A 114 -9.84 -5.85 -12.37
C ILE A 114 -10.34 -4.89 -11.27
N ALA A 115 -10.48 -3.61 -11.57
CA ALA A 115 -10.99 -2.63 -10.61
C ALA A 115 -12.46 -2.88 -10.26
N ASP A 116 -13.27 -3.30 -11.21
CA ASP A 116 -14.69 -3.61 -11.00
C ASP A 116 -14.87 -4.93 -10.24
N ASP A 117 -14.04 -5.93 -10.50
CA ASP A 117 -13.98 -7.18 -9.73
C ASP A 117 -13.66 -6.90 -8.27
N LEU A 118 -12.68 -6.05 -7.99
CA LEU A 118 -12.35 -5.65 -6.60
C LEU A 118 -13.56 -5.01 -5.91
N LYS A 119 -14.23 -4.06 -6.56
CA LYS A 119 -15.45 -3.42 -6.00
C LYS A 119 -16.54 -4.44 -5.68
N LEU A 120 -16.75 -5.41 -6.56
CA LEU A 120 -17.76 -6.46 -6.36
C LEU A 120 -17.41 -7.34 -5.17
N ILE A 121 -16.14 -7.71 -5.03
CA ILE A 121 -15.61 -8.52 -3.93
C ILE A 121 -15.74 -7.76 -2.61
N GLU A 122 -15.32 -6.50 -2.57
CA GLU A 122 -15.45 -5.66 -1.37
C GLU A 122 -16.92 -5.45 -0.97
N TYR A 123 -17.81 -5.29 -1.95
CA TYR A 123 -19.24 -5.23 -1.68
C TYR A 123 -19.75 -6.52 -1.03
N ASP A 124 -19.37 -7.69 -1.56
CA ASP A 124 -19.80 -8.97 -0.97
C ASP A 124 -19.25 -9.18 0.46
N MET A 125 -18.04 -8.66 0.73
CA MET A 125 -17.45 -8.71 2.07
C MET A 125 -18.16 -7.87 3.12
N VAL A 126 -18.72 -6.71 2.72
CA VAL A 126 -19.21 -5.70 3.67
C VAL A 126 -20.74 -5.64 3.71
N GLY A 127 -21.39 -5.71 2.57
CA GLY A 127 -22.85 -5.51 2.44
C GLY A 127 -23.55 -6.56 1.61
N GLY A 128 -22.82 -7.49 1.02
CA GLY A 128 -23.33 -8.57 0.19
C GLY A 128 -23.89 -9.75 0.98
N LYS A 129 -24.08 -10.86 0.30
CA LYS A 129 -24.60 -12.11 0.88
C LYS A 129 -23.51 -13.10 1.29
N GLY A 130 -22.23 -12.73 1.14
CA GLY A 130 -21.11 -13.58 1.49
C GLY A 130 -20.95 -14.79 0.55
N TYR A 131 -20.99 -14.54 -0.76
CA TYR A 131 -20.82 -15.61 -1.77
C TYR A 131 -19.38 -16.13 -1.87
N LEU A 132 -18.41 -15.33 -1.43
CA LEU A 132 -17.01 -15.69 -1.51
C LEU A 132 -16.68 -16.82 -0.52
N SER A 133 -16.00 -17.84 -1.00
CA SER A 133 -15.53 -18.93 -0.15
C SER A 133 -14.41 -18.47 0.78
N LYS A 134 -14.24 -19.15 1.92
CA LYS A 134 -13.13 -18.88 2.84
C LYS A 134 -11.75 -19.12 2.21
N ASP A 135 -11.66 -19.99 1.22
CA ASP A 135 -10.41 -20.31 0.52
C ASP A 135 -9.91 -19.12 -0.32
N PHE A 136 -10.82 -18.23 -0.72
CA PHE A 136 -10.44 -17.00 -1.41
C PHE A 136 -9.54 -16.10 -0.55
N PHE A 137 -9.70 -16.15 0.76
CA PHE A 137 -8.92 -15.36 1.72
C PHE A 137 -7.80 -16.16 2.39
N ALA A 138 -7.70 -17.44 2.13
CA ALA A 138 -6.69 -18.30 2.71
C ALA A 138 -5.45 -18.39 1.83
N VAL A 139 -4.27 -18.37 2.47
CA VAL A 139 -3.02 -18.67 1.76
C VAL A 139 -3.03 -20.16 1.42
N PRO A 140 -2.88 -20.56 0.14
CA PRO A 140 -2.93 -21.96 -0.26
C PRO A 140 -1.89 -22.80 0.49
N ALA A 141 -2.29 -23.95 0.98
CA ALA A 141 -1.35 -24.94 1.54
C ALA A 141 -0.29 -25.32 0.50
N LYS A 142 0.84 -25.80 0.98
CA LYS A 142 1.90 -26.33 0.08
C LYS A 142 1.45 -27.63 -0.56
#